data_15be83792c5857a8db2f4225203b7d32
#
_entry.id   15be83792c5857a8db2f4225203b7d32
#
_cell.length_a   1.000
_cell.length_b   1.000
_cell.length_c   1.000
_cell.angle_alpha   90.00
_cell.angle_beta   90.00
_cell.angle_gamma   90.00
#
_symmetry.space_group_name_H-M   'P 1'
#
loop_
_entity.id
_entity.type
_entity.pdbx_description
1 polymer ?
#
loop_
_entity_poly.entity_id
_entity_poly.type
_entity_poly.pdbx_seq_one_letter_code
_entity_poly.pdbx_strand_id
1 'polypeptide(L)'
;MFLTSTPDTAEHAPSYYAASANWQTDYPKLDGDLDVDVVIVGAGFSGVATAVELCERGYKVALIESHRIGWGASGRNGGQIIGGYGSNPSAFRSSIGSEGVEIVEQM
;
A
#
# COMPACT_ATOMS: atom_id res chain seq x y z
N MET A 1 -12.40 18.20 -10.74
CA MET A 1 -11.05 17.66 -10.47
C MET A 1 -10.85 16.50 -11.42
N PHE A 2 -10.06 16.70 -12.48
CA PHE A 2 -9.77 15.61 -13.42
C PHE A 2 -8.66 14.78 -12.81
N LEU A 3 -8.99 13.54 -12.43
CA LEU A 3 -7.97 12.53 -12.16
C LEU A 3 -7.32 12.20 -13.51
N THR A 4 -6.16 12.78 -13.78
CA THR A 4 -5.31 12.29 -14.86
C THR A 4 -4.90 10.88 -14.49
N SER A 5 -5.29 9.89 -15.29
CA SER A 5 -4.83 8.52 -15.09
C SER A 5 -3.29 8.54 -15.08
N THR A 6 -2.70 8.03 -14.00
CA THR A 6 -1.27 7.75 -13.99
C THR A 6 -0.97 6.82 -15.17
N PRO A 7 0.06 7.07 -15.96
CA PRO A 7 0.42 6.16 -17.06
C PRO A 7 0.56 4.74 -16.50
N ASP A 8 -0.08 3.80 -17.13
CA ASP A 8 0.03 2.38 -16.79
C ASP A 8 1.40 1.87 -17.24
N THR A 9 2.41 2.15 -16.46
CA THR A 9 3.79 1.71 -16.68
C THR A 9 4.22 0.79 -15.56
N ALA A 10 4.90 -0.30 -15.90
CA ALA A 10 5.46 -1.22 -14.91
C ALA A 10 6.54 -0.57 -14.03
N GLU A 11 7.13 0.53 -14.48
CA GLU A 11 8.22 1.20 -13.80
C GLU A 11 7.73 2.20 -12.75
N HIS A 12 8.54 2.43 -11.73
CA HIS A 12 8.29 3.50 -10.77
C HIS A 12 8.27 4.86 -11.47
N ALA A 13 7.48 5.78 -10.93
CA ALA A 13 7.55 7.18 -11.33
C ALA A 13 8.99 7.70 -11.21
N PRO A 14 9.47 8.57 -12.13
CA PRO A 14 10.80 9.17 -12.04
C PRO A 14 10.86 10.11 -10.84
N SER A 15 11.27 9.58 -9.71
CA SER A 15 11.35 10.29 -8.42
C SER A 15 12.69 10.05 -7.75
N TYR A 16 13.06 10.91 -6.82
CA TYR A 16 14.24 10.72 -5.99
C TYR A 16 14.19 9.35 -5.27
N TYR A 17 13.05 8.95 -4.76
CA TYR A 17 12.89 7.68 -4.05
C TYR A 17 13.17 6.47 -4.93
N ALA A 18 12.67 6.48 -6.16
CA ALA A 18 12.96 5.41 -7.12
C ALA A 18 14.45 5.40 -7.51
N ALA A 19 15.05 6.59 -7.71
CA ALA A 19 16.44 6.70 -8.10
C ALA A 19 17.43 6.33 -6.98
N SER A 20 17.04 6.54 -5.72
CA SER A 20 17.87 6.27 -4.54
C SER A 20 17.52 4.97 -3.83
N ALA A 21 16.66 4.14 -4.39
CA ALA A 21 16.27 2.87 -3.80
C ALA A 21 17.49 1.95 -3.68
N ASN A 22 17.73 1.43 -2.46
CA ASN A 22 18.85 0.53 -2.18
C ASN A 22 18.70 -0.84 -2.85
N TRP A 23 17.46 -1.26 -3.07
CA TRP A 23 17.10 -2.56 -3.63
C TRP A 23 16.12 -2.37 -4.77
N GLN A 24 16.47 -2.86 -5.92
CA GLN A 24 15.56 -2.95 -7.06
C GLN A 24 15.39 -4.43 -7.37
N THR A 25 14.38 -5.04 -6.77
CA THR A 25 14.04 -6.42 -7.02
C THR A 25 13.08 -6.53 -8.20
N ASP A 26 13.34 -7.44 -9.08
CA ASP A 26 12.45 -7.79 -10.17
C ASP A 26 11.91 -9.21 -9.90
N TYR A 27 10.63 -9.26 -9.55
CA TYR A 27 9.96 -10.53 -9.32
C TYR A 27 9.36 -11.06 -10.62
N PRO A 28 9.43 -12.37 -10.88
CA PRO A 28 8.86 -12.94 -12.09
C PRO A 28 7.34 -12.76 -12.10
N LYS A 29 6.78 -12.65 -13.29
CA LYS A 29 5.34 -12.73 -13.48
C LYS A 29 4.83 -14.08 -13.03
N LEU A 30 3.64 -14.09 -12.43
CA LEU A 30 2.97 -15.34 -12.12
C LEU A 30 2.72 -16.13 -13.42
N ASP A 31 3.24 -17.33 -13.47
CA ASP A 31 3.06 -18.27 -14.57
C ASP A 31 2.48 -19.58 -14.01
N GLY A 32 1.27 -19.93 -14.45
CA GLY A 32 0.53 -21.10 -13.99
C GLY A 32 -0.20 -20.90 -12.65
N ASP A 33 -0.56 -22.01 -12.04
CA ASP A 33 -1.35 -22.07 -10.82
C ASP A 33 -0.44 -22.16 -9.59
N LEU A 34 -0.84 -21.47 -8.52
CA LEU A 34 -0.21 -21.54 -7.19
C LEU A 34 -1.19 -22.09 -6.18
N ASP A 35 -0.74 -23.05 -5.38
CA ASP A 35 -1.46 -23.56 -4.22
C ASP A 35 -0.91 -22.90 -2.95
N VAL A 36 -1.68 -21.98 -2.37
CA VAL A 36 -1.30 -21.18 -1.21
C VAL A 36 -2.47 -21.06 -0.23
N ASP A 37 -2.15 -20.76 1.02
CA ASP A 37 -3.18 -20.55 2.05
C ASP A 37 -3.84 -19.18 1.91
N VAL A 38 -3.08 -18.17 1.51
CA VAL A 38 -3.54 -16.78 1.40
C VAL A 38 -2.98 -16.10 0.17
N VAL A 39 -3.85 -15.44 -0.57
CA VAL A 39 -3.47 -14.52 -1.66
C VAL A 39 -3.70 -13.09 -1.20
N ILE A 40 -2.69 -12.26 -1.34
CA ILE A 40 -2.75 -10.81 -1.08
C ILE A 40 -2.59 -10.09 -2.41
N VAL A 41 -3.49 -9.16 -2.70
CA VAL A 41 -3.47 -8.34 -3.92
C VAL A 41 -3.02 -6.94 -3.56
N GLY A 42 -1.92 -6.52 -4.15
CA GLY A 42 -1.29 -5.21 -3.96
C GLY A 42 -0.12 -5.23 -2.97
N ALA A 43 1.05 -4.79 -3.44
CA ALA A 43 2.30 -4.75 -2.68
C ALA A 43 2.64 -3.33 -2.20
N GLY A 44 1.65 -2.64 -1.62
CA GLY A 44 1.83 -1.44 -0.81
C GLY A 44 2.18 -1.79 0.63
N PHE A 45 2.24 -0.80 1.54
CA PHE A 45 2.55 -1.02 2.95
C PHE A 45 1.68 -2.08 3.60
N SER A 46 0.36 -2.01 3.43
CA SER A 46 -0.57 -2.96 4.04
C SER A 46 -0.36 -4.39 3.52
N GLY A 47 -0.23 -4.55 2.19
CA GLY A 47 -0.05 -5.88 1.59
C GLY A 47 1.27 -6.52 2.01
N VAL A 48 2.36 -5.76 1.98
CA VAL A 48 3.68 -6.27 2.40
C VAL A 48 3.69 -6.61 3.89
N ALA A 49 3.18 -5.72 4.76
CA ALA A 49 3.12 -5.99 6.19
C ALA A 49 2.26 -7.22 6.52
N THR A 50 1.11 -7.37 5.85
CA THR A 50 0.26 -8.55 6.00
C THR A 50 0.96 -9.82 5.53
N ALA A 51 1.67 -9.76 4.39
CA ALA A 51 2.41 -10.91 3.88
C ALA A 51 3.50 -11.36 4.85
N VAL A 52 4.28 -10.43 5.38
CA VAL A 52 5.33 -10.71 6.37
C VAL A 52 4.74 -11.38 7.61
N GLU A 53 3.72 -10.78 8.21
CA GLU A 53 3.06 -11.31 9.41
C GLU A 53 2.51 -12.72 9.20
N LEU A 54 1.85 -12.97 8.06
CA LEU A 54 1.31 -14.30 7.76
C LEU A 54 2.42 -15.33 7.51
N CYS A 55 3.49 -14.95 6.83
CA CYS A 55 4.64 -15.83 6.63
C CYS A 55 5.31 -16.19 7.97
N GLU A 56 5.46 -15.23 8.89
CA GLU A 56 6.00 -15.47 10.23
C GLU A 56 5.13 -16.43 11.05
N ARG A 57 3.83 -16.44 10.78
CA ARG A 57 2.88 -17.40 11.36
C ARG A 57 2.85 -18.76 10.66
N GLY A 58 3.64 -18.94 9.61
CA GLY A 58 3.80 -20.21 8.91
C GLY A 58 2.81 -20.46 7.77
N TYR A 59 2.03 -19.45 7.35
CA TYR A 59 1.17 -19.57 6.18
C TYR A 59 1.97 -19.50 4.88
N LYS A 60 1.52 -20.23 3.87
CA LYS A 60 1.98 -20.05 2.50
C LYS A 60 1.25 -18.86 1.89
N VAL A 61 1.97 -17.82 1.55
CA VAL A 61 1.40 -16.57 1.06
C VAL A 61 1.86 -16.28 -0.36
N ALA A 62 0.93 -15.89 -1.22
CA ALA A 62 1.24 -15.26 -2.50
C ALA A 62 0.87 -13.77 -2.43
N LEU A 63 1.83 -12.90 -2.67
CA LEU A 63 1.62 -11.46 -2.81
C LEU A 63 1.69 -11.11 -4.29
N ILE A 64 0.58 -10.63 -4.85
CA ILE A 64 0.44 -10.32 -6.27
C ILE A 64 0.37 -8.80 -6.44
N GLU A 65 1.23 -8.26 -7.30
CA GLU A 65 1.31 -6.84 -7.62
C GLU A 65 1.25 -6.66 -9.14
N SER A 66 0.47 -5.69 -9.59
CA SER A 66 0.33 -5.40 -11.03
C SER A 66 1.53 -4.67 -11.63
N HIS A 67 2.32 -4.00 -10.79
CA HIS A 67 3.46 -3.19 -11.20
C HIS A 67 4.72 -3.64 -10.44
N ARG A 68 5.27 -2.76 -9.61
CA ARG A 68 6.40 -3.03 -8.72
C ARG A 68 5.99 -2.84 -7.27
N ILE A 69 6.66 -3.50 -6.36
CA ILE A 69 6.45 -3.30 -4.92
C ILE A 69 6.59 -1.81 -4.59
N GLY A 70 5.56 -1.27 -3.90
CA GLY A 70 5.54 0.15 -3.55
C GLY A 70 5.30 1.10 -4.74
N TRP A 71 4.85 0.62 -5.88
CA TRP A 71 4.61 1.46 -7.06
C TRP A 71 3.64 2.61 -6.80
N GLY A 72 2.63 2.41 -6.00
CA GLY A 72 1.64 3.41 -5.62
C GLY A 72 2.15 4.41 -4.57
N ALA A 73 1.25 4.87 -3.70
CA ALA A 73 1.54 5.85 -2.65
C ALA A 73 2.63 5.41 -1.66
N SER A 74 2.77 4.10 -1.44
CA SER A 74 3.75 3.54 -0.51
C SER A 74 5.21 3.82 -0.91
N GLY A 75 5.51 3.98 -2.19
CA GLY A 75 6.85 4.33 -2.67
C GLY A 75 7.00 5.81 -3.07
N ARG A 76 6.01 6.65 -2.77
CA ARG A 76 5.97 8.06 -3.18
C ARG A 76 5.78 9.03 -2.01
N ASN A 77 6.04 8.59 -0.81
CA ASN A 77 5.94 9.41 0.40
C ASN A 77 7.31 9.66 1.04
N GLY A 78 7.39 10.64 1.90
CA GLY A 78 8.64 11.01 2.57
C GLY A 78 9.00 10.15 3.78
N GLY A 79 8.24 9.09 4.08
CA GLY A 79 8.50 8.17 5.19
C GLY A 79 8.29 8.78 6.59
N GLN A 80 7.60 9.92 6.70
CA GLN A 80 7.35 10.54 8.00
C GLN A 80 6.32 9.69 8.78
N ILE A 81 6.62 9.46 10.04
CA ILE A 81 5.68 8.89 11.00
C ILE A 81 5.04 10.06 11.74
N ILE A 82 3.82 10.39 11.35
CA ILE A 82 3.06 11.49 11.93
C ILE A 82 1.79 10.88 12.57
N GLY A 83 1.56 11.15 13.84
CA GLY A 83 0.32 10.77 14.50
C GLY A 83 -0.87 11.60 13.99
N GLY A 84 -2.02 10.95 13.85
CA GLY A 84 -3.26 11.59 13.47
C GLY A 84 -3.57 11.54 11.97
N TYR A 85 -4.63 12.20 11.60
CA TYR A 85 -5.15 12.25 10.23
C TYR A 85 -4.71 13.54 9.55
N GLY A 86 -4.53 13.51 8.23
CA GLY A 86 -4.17 14.67 7.42
C GLY A 86 -5.22 15.80 7.40
N SER A 87 -6.36 15.60 8.06
CA SER A 87 -7.44 16.58 8.24
C SER A 87 -8.07 16.45 9.61
N ASN A 88 -8.63 17.55 10.12
CA ASN A 88 -9.38 17.53 11.36
C ASN A 88 -10.59 16.55 11.24
N PRO A 89 -10.77 15.58 12.15
CA PRO A 89 -11.89 14.65 12.14
C PRO A 89 -13.26 15.31 12.01
N SER A 90 -13.42 16.50 12.57
CA SER A 90 -14.67 17.29 12.46
C SER A 90 -15.02 17.65 11.00
N ALA A 91 -14.05 17.68 10.09
CA ALA A 91 -14.31 17.92 8.66
C ALA A 91 -15.09 16.76 8.00
N PHE A 92 -15.05 15.59 8.58
CA PHE A 92 -15.76 14.39 8.09
C PHE A 92 -17.12 14.18 8.79
N ARG A 93 -17.48 15.02 9.76
CA ARG A 93 -18.71 14.87 10.55
C ARG A 93 -19.96 14.69 9.69
N SER A 94 -20.04 15.37 8.56
CA SER A 94 -21.18 15.23 7.63
C SER A 94 -21.27 13.86 6.97
N SER A 95 -20.15 13.13 6.87
CA SER A 95 -20.07 11.83 6.22
C SER A 95 -20.15 10.66 7.21
N ILE A 96 -19.57 10.80 8.41
CA ILE A 96 -19.45 9.72 9.39
C ILE A 96 -20.25 9.96 10.68
N GLY A 97 -20.91 11.11 10.81
CA GLY A 97 -21.67 11.47 12.00
C GLY A 97 -20.80 11.80 13.22
N SER A 98 -21.45 12.19 14.32
CA SER A 98 -20.75 12.52 15.57
C SER A 98 -20.07 11.32 16.21
N GLU A 99 -20.74 10.17 16.22
CA GLU A 99 -20.21 8.92 16.76
C GLU A 99 -18.96 8.45 15.99
N GLY A 100 -18.98 8.55 14.65
CA GLY A 100 -17.82 8.25 13.83
C GLY A 100 -16.66 9.19 14.10
N VAL A 101 -16.90 10.46 14.37
CA VAL A 101 -15.85 11.43 14.77
C VAL A 101 -15.21 11.02 16.09
N GLU A 102 -16.01 10.66 17.09
CA GLU A 102 -15.49 10.21 18.39
C GLU A 102 -14.61 8.97 18.28
N ILE A 103 -15.01 7.99 17.45
CA ILE A 103 -14.20 6.79 17.18
C ILE A 103 -12.84 7.17 16.57
N VAL A 104 -12.85 8.06 15.58
CA VAL A 104 -11.64 8.51 14.91
C VAL A 104 -10.70 9.29 15.83
N GLU A 105 -11.25 10.08 16.79
CA GLU A 105 -10.45 10.82 17.77
C GLU A 105 -9.81 9.93 18.85
N GLN A 106 -10.31 8.70 19.03
CA GLN A 106 -9.77 7.72 19.98
C GLN A 106 -8.68 6.81 19.40
N MET A 107 -8.51 6.83 18.08
CA MET A 107 -7.50 6.03 17.36
C MET A 107 -6.16 6.76 17.27
#